data_bc5e26fdd87322540264e72b8b8e4750
#
_entry.id   bc5e26fdd87322540264e72b8b8e4750
#
_cell.length_a   1.000
_cell.length_b   1.000
_cell.length_c   1.000
_cell.angle_alpha   90.00
_cell.angle_beta   90.00
_cell.angle_gamma   90.00
#
_symmetry.space_group_name_H-M   'P 1'
#
loop_
_entity.id
_entity.type
_entity.pdbx_description
1 polymer ?
#
loop_
_entity_poly.entity_id
_entity_poly.type
_entity_poly.pdbx_seq_one_letter_code
_entity_poly.pdbx_strand_id
1 'polypeptide(L)'
;MDTKQVIQSQYFAALAMLKQVIVACPEALWNAPGNQDEFWKKSYHTLFYVHLYLGNTDKGFVPWEKHHDPDTGEPFTKDEVLEYMIFVEKQVVERVSVTDMEAESGFYWYPVNKLELQFINIRHIQQHTGELYERLGTLENTELGWEGFSHNIPDPS
;
A
#
# COMPACT_ATOMS: atom_id res chain seq x y z
N MET A 1 -14.62 -13.82 16.79
CA MET A 1 -13.81 -12.75 16.18
C MET A 1 -13.48 -13.17 14.76
N ASP A 2 -13.73 -12.32 13.80
CA ASP A 2 -13.41 -12.62 12.41
C ASP A 2 -12.01 -12.08 12.07
N THR A 3 -11.06 -12.99 11.92
CA THR A 3 -9.66 -12.65 11.62
C THR A 3 -9.53 -11.86 10.31
N LYS A 4 -10.35 -12.19 9.30
CA LYS A 4 -10.31 -11.47 8.01
C LYS A 4 -10.77 -10.01 8.14
N GLN A 5 -11.80 -9.76 8.94
CA GLN A 5 -12.24 -8.39 9.23
C GLN A 5 -11.15 -7.59 9.98
N VAL A 6 -10.46 -8.22 10.93
CA VAL A 6 -9.34 -7.57 11.62
C VAL A 6 -8.21 -7.21 10.64
N ILE A 7 -7.85 -8.13 9.75
CA ILE A 7 -6.83 -7.91 8.72
C ILE A 7 -7.24 -6.77 7.80
N GLN A 8 -8.46 -6.78 7.28
CA GLN A 8 -8.99 -5.70 6.43
C GLN A 8 -8.97 -4.35 7.15
N SER A 9 -9.40 -4.31 8.42
CA SER A 9 -9.36 -3.10 9.25
C SER A 9 -7.93 -2.52 9.32
N GLN A 10 -6.92 -3.36 9.51
CA GLN A 10 -5.54 -2.91 9.62
C GLN A 10 -4.95 -2.48 8.26
N TYR A 11 -5.32 -3.13 7.16
CA TYR A 11 -4.97 -2.64 5.83
C TYR A 11 -5.55 -1.24 5.57
N PHE A 12 -6.84 -1.04 5.84
CA PHE A 12 -7.50 0.25 5.61
C PHE A 12 -6.91 1.35 6.50
N ALA A 13 -6.59 1.05 7.76
CA ALA A 13 -5.91 2.01 8.64
C ALA A 13 -4.53 2.40 8.10
N ALA A 14 -3.71 1.42 7.70
CA ALA A 14 -2.39 1.68 7.13
C ALA A 14 -2.47 2.45 5.81
N LEU A 15 -3.39 2.08 4.91
CA LEU A 15 -3.61 2.78 3.63
C LEU A 15 -4.15 4.20 3.84
N ALA A 16 -5.00 4.43 4.85
CA ALA A 16 -5.47 5.76 5.20
C ALA A 16 -4.32 6.68 5.64
N MET A 17 -3.36 6.17 6.39
CA MET A 17 -2.15 6.92 6.76
C MET A 17 -1.28 7.22 5.53
N LEU A 18 -1.08 6.26 4.63
CA LEU A 18 -0.39 6.49 3.37
C LEU A 18 -1.09 7.55 2.52
N LYS A 19 -2.43 7.51 2.45
CA LYS A 19 -3.23 8.51 1.75
C LYS A 19 -3.00 9.92 2.29
N GLN A 20 -2.95 10.08 3.62
CA GLN A 20 -2.71 11.37 4.25
C GLN A 20 -1.38 11.98 3.77
N VAL A 21 -0.30 11.23 3.75
CA VAL A 21 1.01 11.74 3.31
C VAL A 21 1.03 12.04 1.82
N ILE A 22 0.37 11.24 0.99
CA ILE A 22 0.26 11.48 -0.46
C ILE A 22 -0.49 12.79 -0.73
N VAL A 23 -1.66 12.96 -0.11
CA VAL A 23 -2.50 14.16 -0.28
C VAL A 23 -1.78 15.42 0.22
N ALA A 24 -1.07 15.33 1.34
CA ALA A 24 -0.37 16.45 1.94
C ALA A 24 0.94 16.81 1.21
N CYS A 25 1.47 15.94 0.36
CA CYS A 25 2.73 16.19 -0.35
C CYS A 25 2.60 17.39 -1.29
N PRO A 26 3.43 18.44 -1.13
CA PRO A 26 3.43 19.57 -2.07
C PRO A 26 3.87 19.14 -3.47
N GLU A 27 3.38 19.81 -4.48
CA GLU A 27 3.73 19.55 -5.89
C GLU A 27 5.25 19.61 -6.11
N ALA A 28 5.91 20.58 -5.49
CA ALA A 28 7.36 20.75 -5.60
C ALA A 28 8.16 19.56 -5.00
N LEU A 29 7.60 18.83 -4.04
CA LEU A 29 8.24 17.67 -3.41
C LEU A 29 7.95 16.37 -4.14
N TRP A 30 6.83 16.28 -4.85
CA TRP A 30 6.33 15.05 -5.46
C TRP A 30 7.36 14.36 -6.36
N ASN A 31 7.99 15.13 -7.26
CA ASN A 31 9.02 14.66 -8.19
C ASN A 31 10.44 15.09 -7.80
N ALA A 32 10.63 15.70 -6.63
CA ALA A 32 11.93 16.23 -6.25
C ALA A 32 12.96 15.09 -6.10
N PRO A 33 14.12 15.19 -6.78
CA PRO A 33 15.21 14.25 -6.58
C PRO A 33 15.79 14.38 -5.18
N GLY A 34 16.34 13.31 -4.65
CA GLY A 34 16.96 13.29 -3.33
C GLY A 34 17.92 12.13 -3.18
N ASN A 35 18.42 11.92 -1.97
CA ASN A 35 19.26 10.78 -1.63
C ASN A 35 18.47 9.45 -1.54
N GLN A 36 17.18 9.52 -1.67
CA GLN A 36 16.23 8.40 -1.67
C GLN A 36 15.36 8.52 -2.91
N ASP A 37 14.56 7.48 -3.17
CA ASP A 37 13.55 7.52 -4.24
C ASP A 37 12.65 8.75 -4.09
N GLU A 38 12.19 9.28 -5.21
CA GLU A 38 11.23 10.37 -5.25
C GLU A 38 9.95 9.99 -4.46
N PHE A 39 9.26 10.98 -3.95
CA PHE A 39 8.06 10.79 -3.13
C PHE A 39 6.99 9.96 -3.87
N TRP A 40 6.74 10.28 -5.15
CA TRP A 40 5.81 9.54 -6.00
C TRP A 40 6.21 8.08 -6.16
N LYS A 41 7.51 7.83 -6.38
CA LYS A 41 8.04 6.50 -6.65
C LYS A 41 7.91 5.59 -5.43
N LYS A 42 8.23 6.09 -4.25
CA LYS A 42 8.04 5.36 -3.00
C LYS A 42 6.56 5.11 -2.70
N SER A 43 5.69 6.07 -2.96
CA SER A 43 4.24 5.92 -2.82
C SER A 43 3.70 4.82 -3.75
N TYR A 44 4.09 4.87 -5.01
CA TYR A 44 3.70 3.86 -6.01
C TYR A 44 4.25 2.47 -5.66
N HIS A 45 5.54 2.37 -5.31
CA HIS A 45 6.19 1.14 -4.87
C HIS A 45 5.44 0.48 -3.71
N THR A 46 5.03 1.26 -2.73
CA THR A 46 4.27 0.76 -1.59
C THR A 46 2.97 0.09 -2.04
N LEU A 47 2.19 0.76 -2.87
CA LEU A 47 0.93 0.22 -3.39
C LEU A 47 1.15 -1.00 -4.30
N PHE A 48 2.18 -0.98 -5.13
CA PHE A 48 2.50 -2.10 -6.02
C PHE A 48 2.76 -3.39 -5.23
N TYR A 49 3.55 -3.34 -4.17
CA TYR A 49 3.82 -4.53 -3.36
C TYR A 49 2.63 -4.97 -2.50
N VAL A 50 1.80 -4.03 -2.03
CA VAL A 50 0.52 -4.41 -1.40
C VAL A 50 -0.32 -5.23 -2.38
N HIS A 51 -0.47 -4.75 -3.60
CA HIS A 51 -1.21 -5.42 -4.66
C HIS A 51 -0.62 -6.80 -4.98
N LEU A 52 0.69 -6.90 -5.14
CA LEU A 52 1.39 -8.16 -5.41
C LEU A 52 1.10 -9.20 -4.32
N TYR A 53 1.30 -8.86 -3.05
CA TYR A 53 1.18 -9.79 -1.94
C TYR A 53 -0.27 -10.14 -1.54
N LEU A 54 -1.24 -9.40 -2.03
CA LEU A 54 -2.66 -9.79 -1.96
C LEU A 54 -3.00 -10.91 -2.94
N GLY A 55 -2.15 -11.16 -3.93
CA GLY A 55 -2.31 -12.24 -4.90
C GLY A 55 -1.89 -13.60 -4.34
N ASN A 56 -2.08 -14.63 -5.16
CA ASN A 56 -1.75 -16.01 -4.76
C ASN A 56 -0.25 -16.30 -4.86
N THR A 57 0.41 -15.75 -5.87
CA THR A 57 1.82 -15.97 -6.18
C THR A 57 2.33 -14.84 -7.08
N ASP A 58 3.64 -14.72 -7.23
CA ASP A 58 4.28 -13.83 -8.21
C ASP A 58 4.05 -14.25 -9.66
N LYS A 59 3.86 -15.56 -9.86
CA LYS A 59 3.60 -16.12 -11.20
C LYS A 59 2.17 -15.80 -11.64
N GLY A 60 2.05 -15.17 -12.80
CA GLY A 60 0.74 -14.76 -13.32
C GLY A 60 0.16 -13.51 -12.64
N PHE A 61 0.96 -12.78 -11.90
CA PHE A 61 0.55 -11.48 -11.36
C PHE A 61 0.17 -10.54 -12.51
N VAL A 62 -1.02 -9.96 -12.42
CA VAL A 62 -1.53 -8.98 -13.38
C VAL A 62 -1.43 -7.60 -12.75
N PRO A 63 -0.54 -6.74 -13.24
CA PRO A 63 -0.43 -5.37 -12.73
C PRO A 63 -1.72 -4.58 -12.93
N TRP A 64 -1.82 -3.45 -12.25
CA TRP A 64 -2.87 -2.47 -12.51
C TRP A 64 -2.84 -2.02 -13.98
N GLU A 65 -4.02 -1.76 -14.55
CA GLU A 65 -4.14 -1.46 -15.99
C GLU A 65 -3.29 -0.28 -16.48
N LYS A 66 -3.04 0.72 -15.61
CA LYS A 66 -2.20 1.89 -15.92
C LYS A 66 -0.74 1.71 -15.51
N HIS A 67 -0.37 0.50 -15.07
CA HIS A 67 1.01 0.23 -14.67
C HIS A 67 1.99 0.42 -15.83
N HIS A 68 3.08 1.11 -15.56
CA HIS A 68 4.30 1.10 -16.36
C HIS A 68 5.52 1.05 -15.42
N ASP A 69 6.67 0.73 -15.97
CA ASP A 69 7.89 0.61 -15.18
C ASP A 69 8.27 1.96 -14.55
N PRO A 70 8.29 2.08 -13.21
CA PRO A 70 8.64 3.32 -12.54
C PRO A 70 10.11 3.73 -12.67
N ASP A 71 10.98 2.83 -13.14
CA ASP A 71 12.40 3.13 -13.35
C ASP A 71 12.67 3.74 -14.72
N THR A 72 11.85 3.45 -15.71
CA THR A 72 12.05 3.86 -17.10
C THR A 72 10.91 4.70 -17.67
N GLY A 73 9.78 4.76 -16.98
CA GLY A 73 8.60 5.52 -17.39
C GLY A 73 8.56 6.94 -16.84
N GLU A 74 7.58 7.69 -17.28
CA GLU A 74 7.26 8.99 -16.70
C GLU A 74 6.79 8.84 -15.25
N PRO A 75 7.03 9.85 -14.38
CA PRO A 75 6.49 9.83 -13.03
C PRO A 75 4.96 9.71 -13.02
N PHE A 76 4.43 8.85 -12.14
CA PHE A 76 3.00 8.84 -11.88
C PHE A 76 2.58 10.15 -11.20
N THR A 77 1.50 10.74 -11.66
CA THR A 77 0.90 11.89 -11.00
C THR A 77 0.31 11.49 -9.64
N LYS A 78 0.09 12.47 -8.77
CA LYS A 78 -0.59 12.24 -7.50
C LYS A 78 -1.99 11.64 -7.70
N ASP A 79 -2.74 12.13 -8.67
CA ASP A 79 -4.08 11.62 -8.98
C ASP A 79 -4.04 10.16 -9.45
N GLU A 80 -3.07 9.78 -10.28
CA GLU A 80 -2.89 8.39 -10.70
C GLU A 80 -2.52 7.48 -9.52
N VAL A 81 -1.67 7.92 -8.61
CA VAL A 81 -1.32 7.15 -7.41
C VAL A 81 -2.53 6.99 -6.49
N LEU A 82 -3.35 8.02 -6.30
CA LEU A 82 -4.58 7.95 -5.53
C LEU A 82 -5.63 7.05 -6.19
N GLU A 83 -5.71 7.05 -7.51
CA GLU A 83 -6.56 6.12 -8.27
C GLU A 83 -6.09 4.66 -8.07
N TYR A 84 -4.78 4.43 -8.11
CA TYR A 84 -4.22 3.11 -7.81
C TYR A 84 -4.52 2.67 -6.38
N MET A 85 -4.49 3.59 -5.41
CA MET A 85 -4.86 3.30 -4.02
C MET A 85 -6.32 2.80 -3.93
N ILE A 86 -7.26 3.43 -4.62
CA ILE A 86 -8.66 2.99 -4.66
C ILE A 86 -8.76 1.55 -5.20
N PHE A 87 -8.01 1.26 -6.26
CA PHE A 87 -7.94 -0.10 -6.81
C PHE A 87 -7.37 -1.09 -5.78
N VAL A 88 -6.29 -0.73 -5.07
CA VAL A 88 -5.67 -1.59 -4.03
C VAL A 88 -6.63 -1.81 -2.86
N GLU A 89 -7.35 -0.79 -2.40
CA GLU A 89 -8.38 -0.92 -1.36
C GLU A 89 -9.44 -1.94 -1.76
N LYS A 90 -9.89 -1.92 -3.01
CA LYS A 90 -10.81 -2.91 -3.54
C LYS A 90 -10.20 -4.32 -3.54
N GLN A 91 -8.93 -4.45 -3.92
CA GLN A 91 -8.21 -5.72 -3.86
C GLN A 91 -8.10 -6.25 -2.42
N VAL A 92 -7.90 -5.38 -1.43
CA VAL A 92 -7.91 -5.78 0.00
C VAL A 92 -9.24 -6.44 0.36
N VAL A 93 -10.36 -5.81 0.03
CA VAL A 93 -11.69 -6.34 0.33
C VAL A 93 -11.91 -7.70 -0.35
N GLU A 94 -11.68 -7.76 -1.65
CA GLU A 94 -11.96 -8.95 -2.45
C GLU A 94 -11.03 -10.12 -2.09
N ARG A 95 -9.73 -9.87 -2.01
CA ARG A 95 -8.73 -10.94 -1.82
C ARG A 95 -8.70 -11.47 -0.40
N VAL A 96 -8.68 -10.60 0.61
CA VAL A 96 -8.68 -11.05 2.02
C VAL A 96 -9.91 -11.89 2.33
N SER A 97 -11.08 -11.53 1.76
CA SER A 97 -12.33 -12.26 1.99
C SER A 97 -12.27 -13.74 1.56
N VAL A 98 -11.52 -14.03 0.48
CA VAL A 98 -11.46 -15.38 -0.11
C VAL A 98 -10.16 -16.12 0.18
N THR A 99 -9.16 -15.48 0.76
CA THR A 99 -7.85 -16.09 1.02
C THR A 99 -7.95 -17.17 2.11
N ASP A 100 -7.37 -18.33 1.83
CA ASP A 100 -7.07 -19.33 2.85
C ASP A 100 -5.82 -18.89 3.63
N MET A 101 -6.02 -18.47 4.87
CA MET A 101 -4.96 -17.91 5.72
C MET A 101 -3.94 -18.95 6.18
N GLU A 102 -4.27 -20.23 6.13
CA GLU A 102 -3.36 -21.32 6.49
C GLU A 102 -2.51 -21.81 5.31
N ALA A 103 -2.88 -21.46 4.08
CA ALA A 103 -2.12 -21.82 2.89
C ALA A 103 -0.71 -21.20 2.91
N GLU A 104 0.21 -21.80 2.18
CA GLU A 104 1.55 -21.22 1.93
C GLU A 104 1.46 -19.84 1.30
N SER A 105 2.44 -18.98 1.57
CA SER A 105 2.43 -17.59 1.07
C SER A 105 2.29 -17.49 -0.46
N GLY A 106 2.86 -18.45 -1.20
CA GLY A 106 2.94 -18.41 -2.66
C GLY A 106 4.15 -17.65 -3.20
N PHE A 107 4.98 -17.08 -2.32
CA PHE A 107 6.18 -16.32 -2.66
C PHE A 107 7.39 -17.03 -2.05
N TYR A 108 8.30 -17.53 -2.90
CA TYR A 108 9.40 -18.38 -2.45
C TYR A 108 10.36 -17.70 -1.45
N TRP A 109 10.43 -16.35 -1.50
CA TRP A 109 11.26 -15.57 -0.58
C TRP A 109 10.60 -15.31 0.79
N TYR A 110 9.30 -15.66 0.94
CA TYR A 110 8.56 -15.62 2.19
C TYR A 110 8.05 -17.02 2.57
N PRO A 111 8.87 -17.85 3.24
CA PRO A 111 8.48 -19.19 3.67
C PRO A 111 7.57 -19.16 4.91
N VAL A 112 6.41 -18.55 4.75
CA VAL A 112 5.38 -18.31 5.78
C VAL A 112 4.00 -18.66 5.23
N ASN A 113 2.98 -18.72 6.08
CA ASN A 113 1.61 -18.86 5.61
C ASN A 113 1.00 -17.51 5.16
N LYS A 114 -0.18 -17.57 4.55
CA LYS A 114 -0.90 -16.38 4.09
C LYS A 114 -1.26 -15.42 5.23
N LEU A 115 -1.53 -15.92 6.43
CA LEU A 115 -1.82 -15.07 7.58
C LEU A 115 -0.61 -14.21 7.94
N GLU A 116 0.54 -14.82 8.10
CA GLU A 116 1.77 -14.08 8.42
C GLU A 116 2.17 -13.13 7.30
N LEU A 117 1.94 -13.51 6.03
CA LEU A 117 2.17 -12.64 4.87
C LEU A 117 1.33 -11.36 4.95
N GLN A 118 0.09 -11.40 5.48
CA GLN A 118 -0.72 -10.18 5.66
C GLN A 118 -0.05 -9.22 6.66
N PHE A 119 0.50 -9.72 7.75
CA PHE A 119 1.25 -8.89 8.70
C PHE A 119 2.50 -8.28 8.05
N ILE A 120 3.24 -9.04 7.26
CA ILE A 120 4.40 -8.53 6.51
C ILE A 120 3.96 -7.41 5.58
N ASN A 121 2.89 -7.62 4.84
CA ASN A 121 2.36 -6.66 3.88
C ASN A 121 1.91 -5.35 4.55
N ILE A 122 1.17 -5.44 5.66
CA ILE A 122 0.73 -4.27 6.44
C ILE A 122 1.93 -3.50 7.02
N ARG A 123 2.92 -4.22 7.56
CA ARG A 123 4.14 -3.60 8.10
C ARG A 123 4.95 -2.87 7.02
N HIS A 124 4.99 -3.41 5.80
CA HIS A 124 5.64 -2.78 4.66
C HIS A 124 4.97 -1.43 4.30
N ILE A 125 3.63 -1.38 4.29
CA ILE A 125 2.89 -0.11 4.12
C ILE A 125 3.33 0.88 5.20
N GLN A 126 3.32 0.45 6.44
CA GLN A 126 3.58 1.32 7.59
C GLN A 126 5.02 1.83 7.61
N GLN A 127 5.99 1.00 7.21
CA GLN A 127 7.39 1.39 7.10
C GLN A 127 7.55 2.54 6.09
N HIS A 128 7.08 2.37 4.86
CA HIS A 128 7.23 3.40 3.83
C HIS A 128 6.38 4.64 4.11
N THR A 129 5.21 4.48 4.71
CA THR A 129 4.41 5.62 5.18
C THR A 129 5.16 6.44 6.22
N GLY A 130 5.84 5.79 7.17
CA GLY A 130 6.69 6.45 8.16
C GLY A 130 7.84 7.23 7.53
N GLU A 131 8.51 6.67 6.52
CA GLU A 131 9.57 7.34 5.77
C GLU A 131 9.06 8.59 5.03
N LEU A 132 7.90 8.48 4.39
CA LEU A 132 7.27 9.60 3.70
C LEU A 132 6.78 10.66 4.68
N TYR A 133 6.21 10.23 5.81
CA TYR A 133 5.76 11.12 6.88
C TYR A 133 6.93 11.95 7.44
N GLU A 134 8.05 11.31 7.75
CA GLU A 134 9.24 12.00 8.26
C GLU A 134 9.76 13.02 7.25
N ARG A 135 9.85 12.62 5.98
CA ARG A 135 10.29 13.50 4.90
C ARG A 135 9.38 14.72 4.74
N LEU A 136 8.06 14.52 4.80
CA LEU A 136 7.07 15.58 4.72
C LEU A 136 7.13 16.49 5.96
N GLY A 137 7.14 15.92 7.16
CA GLY A 137 7.17 16.64 8.42
C GLY A 137 8.42 17.50 8.60
N THR A 138 9.56 16.98 8.17
CA THR A 138 10.84 17.71 8.24
C THR A 138 10.84 18.94 7.31
N LEU A 139 10.23 18.83 6.14
CA LEU A 139 10.25 19.90 5.13
C LEU A 139 9.09 20.89 5.29
N GLU A 140 7.92 20.42 5.67
CA GLU A 140 6.68 21.18 5.66
C GLU A 140 6.09 21.44 7.06
N ASN A 141 6.72 20.92 8.11
CA ASN A 141 6.22 20.97 9.49
C ASN A 141 4.73 20.57 9.58
N THR A 142 4.38 19.48 8.89
CA THR A 142 3.01 18.97 8.78
C THR A 142 2.74 17.90 9.83
N GLU A 143 1.66 18.06 10.60
CA GLU A 143 1.15 17.02 11.49
C GLU A 143 0.07 16.21 10.77
N LEU A 144 0.20 14.89 10.81
CA LEU A 144 -0.77 13.94 10.24
C LEU A 144 -1.33 13.04 11.34
N GLY A 145 -2.57 12.59 11.14
CA GLY A 145 -3.28 11.80 12.12
C GLY A 145 -2.87 10.34 12.16
N TRP A 146 -2.93 9.74 13.35
CA TRP A 146 -2.81 8.30 13.51
C TRP A 146 -4.16 7.61 13.28
N GLU A 147 -4.13 6.57 12.44
CA GLU A 147 -5.28 5.69 12.18
C GLU A 147 -5.01 4.33 12.81
N GLY A 148 -5.64 4.05 13.94
CA GLY A 148 -5.42 2.80 14.67
C GLY A 148 -6.18 1.60 14.07
N PHE A 149 -7.35 1.84 13.49
CA PHE A 149 -8.22 0.82 12.87
C PHE A 149 -9.23 1.48 11.93
N SER A 150 -9.90 0.68 11.08
CA SER A 150 -11.02 1.15 10.28
C SER A 150 -12.26 0.29 10.50
N HIS A 151 -13.39 0.94 10.72
CA HIS A 151 -14.71 0.30 10.76
C HIS A 151 -15.47 0.37 9.43
N ASN A 152 -15.04 1.23 8.52
CA ASN A 152 -15.70 1.49 7.24
C ASN A 152 -15.11 0.61 6.14
N ILE A 153 -15.22 -0.70 6.30
CA ILE A 153 -14.77 -1.65 5.30
C ILE A 153 -15.96 -1.93 4.37
N PRO A 154 -15.84 -1.68 3.06
CA PRO A 154 -16.89 -1.98 2.11
C PRO A 154 -17.24 -3.47 2.11
N ASP A 155 -18.52 -3.78 1.85
CA ASP A 155 -18.95 -5.15 1.63
C ASP A 155 -18.34 -5.66 0.31
N PRO A 156 -17.79 -6.88 0.27
CA PRO A 156 -17.19 -7.46 -0.93
C PRO A 156 -18.21 -7.84 -2.01
N SER A 157 -19.51 -7.77 -1.70
CA SER A 157 -20.60 -8.13 -2.63
C SER A 157 -20.77 -7.13 -3.78
#